data_4e0101c8ebfdd04807cfaf7f2770bd34
#
_entry.id   4e0101c8ebfdd04807cfaf7f2770bd34
#
_cell.length_a   1.000
_cell.length_b   1.000
_cell.length_c   1.000
_cell.angle_alpha   90.00
_cell.angle_beta   90.00
_cell.angle_gamma   90.00
#
_symmetry.space_group_name_H-M   'P 1'
#
loop_
_entity.id
_entity.type
_entity.pdbx_description
1 polymer ?
#
loop_
_entity_poly.entity_id
_entity_poly.type
_entity_poly.pdbx_seq_one_letter_code
_entity_poly.pdbx_strand_id
1 'polypeptide(L)'
;MVEFKAEGRPGNGYLSSPEKPRGGVLVLHAWWGLNDFFKGFANRLASQGFLALAPDLHDGAVATSVEGAKELRSKIADERIKQIVLGATDYLRADPSISGHKIGVVGFSMGAAWSFLLSTLKPETVGAVVVFYGSYPIDFSKSQASYLGHYAPGDEWEPLADVRATEEKIRGAGREVAFHFYPGTKHWFVEENRPVEYNREASNLAWKRTLEFLDSKLR
;
A
#
# COMPACT_ATOMS: atom_id res chain seq x y z
N MET A 1 -16.27 -5.66 7.34
CA MET A 1 -15.38 -6.72 6.81
C MET A 1 -16.07 -7.35 5.62
N VAL A 2 -15.29 -7.72 4.60
CA VAL A 2 -15.76 -8.47 3.43
C VAL A 2 -14.89 -9.71 3.28
N GLU A 3 -15.46 -10.76 2.69
CA GLU A 3 -14.75 -11.95 2.26
C GLU A 3 -14.62 -11.94 0.75
N PHE A 4 -13.50 -12.39 0.22
CA PHE A 4 -13.25 -12.49 -1.23
C PHE A 4 -12.52 -13.79 -1.56
N LYS A 5 -12.63 -14.19 -2.83
CA LYS A 5 -11.91 -15.36 -3.32
C LYS A 5 -10.42 -15.07 -3.37
N ALA A 6 -9.62 -15.91 -2.72
CA ALA A 6 -8.18 -16.01 -2.93
C ALA A 6 -7.87 -17.48 -3.18
N GLU A 7 -6.82 -17.76 -3.94
CA GLU A 7 -6.45 -19.13 -4.26
C GLU A 7 -6.19 -19.95 -2.98
N GLY A 8 -6.68 -21.20 -2.95
CA GLY A 8 -6.56 -22.11 -1.82
C GLY A 8 -7.62 -21.91 -0.73
N ARG A 9 -7.76 -20.72 -0.16
CA ARG A 9 -8.78 -20.39 0.86
C ARG A 9 -9.18 -18.92 0.77
N PRO A 10 -10.41 -18.54 1.22
CA PRO A 10 -10.88 -17.16 1.17
C PRO A 10 -9.92 -16.19 1.85
N GLY A 11 -9.88 -14.97 1.35
CA GLY A 11 -9.27 -13.83 2.00
C GLY A 11 -10.33 -12.92 2.64
N ASN A 12 -9.93 -12.16 3.65
CA ASN A 12 -10.76 -11.17 4.30
C ASN A 12 -10.17 -9.78 4.14
N GLY A 13 -10.99 -8.74 4.26
CA GLY A 13 -10.52 -7.37 4.21
C GLY A 13 -11.53 -6.37 4.77
N TYR A 14 -11.06 -5.16 5.04
CA TYR A 14 -11.90 -4.04 5.43
C TYR A 14 -12.21 -3.20 4.20
N LEU A 15 -13.50 -3.16 3.83
CA LEU A 15 -13.98 -2.33 2.73
C LEU A 15 -14.63 -1.06 3.29
N SER A 16 -14.20 0.08 2.78
CA SER A 16 -14.83 1.38 3.03
C SER A 16 -15.22 2.00 1.70
N SER A 17 -16.50 2.35 1.56
CA SER A 17 -17.08 2.84 0.32
C SER A 17 -17.73 4.20 0.54
N PRO A 18 -17.48 5.20 -0.31
CA PRO A 18 -18.30 6.39 -0.39
C PRO A 18 -19.63 6.07 -1.10
N GLU A 19 -20.56 7.00 -1.07
CA GLU A 19 -21.85 6.86 -1.78
C GLU A 19 -21.65 6.71 -3.30
N LYS A 20 -20.72 7.48 -3.86
CA LYS A 20 -20.38 7.47 -5.30
C LYS A 20 -18.86 7.36 -5.46
N PRO A 21 -18.31 6.16 -5.59
CA PRO A 21 -16.89 5.97 -5.82
C PRO A 21 -16.41 6.58 -7.15
N ARG A 22 -15.25 7.23 -7.10
CA ARG A 22 -14.59 7.82 -8.27
C ARG A 22 -13.32 7.06 -8.69
N GLY A 23 -12.99 5.98 -7.99
CA GLY A 23 -11.86 5.10 -8.24
C GLY A 23 -11.67 4.12 -7.11
N GLY A 24 -10.95 3.05 -7.36
CA GLY A 24 -10.64 2.01 -6.38
C GLY A 24 -9.21 2.10 -5.86
N VAL A 25 -9.00 1.85 -4.56
CA VAL A 25 -7.67 1.84 -3.93
C VAL A 25 -7.54 0.64 -3.00
N LEU A 26 -6.48 -0.16 -3.18
CA LEU A 26 -6.04 -1.16 -2.22
C LEU A 26 -5.14 -0.51 -1.16
N VAL A 27 -5.29 -0.91 0.10
CA VAL A 27 -4.43 -0.47 1.22
C VAL A 27 -3.71 -1.69 1.80
N LEU A 28 -2.43 -1.85 1.51
CA LEU A 28 -1.63 -2.99 1.95
C LEU A 28 -0.86 -2.62 3.21
N HIS A 29 -1.24 -3.24 4.33
CA HIS A 29 -0.73 -2.93 5.66
C HIS A 29 0.74 -3.35 5.86
N ALA A 30 1.40 -2.76 6.85
CA ALA A 30 2.70 -3.18 7.34
C ALA A 30 2.62 -4.55 8.06
N TRP A 31 3.75 -5.07 8.51
CA TRP A 31 3.85 -6.36 9.20
C TRP A 31 3.03 -6.49 10.51
N TRP A 32 2.41 -5.40 10.96
CA TRP A 32 1.56 -5.37 12.15
C TRP A 32 0.23 -6.13 12.01
N GLY A 33 -0.19 -6.46 10.79
CA GLY A 33 -1.54 -6.93 10.49
C GLY A 33 -2.53 -5.79 10.22
N LEU A 34 -3.76 -6.14 9.89
CA LEU A 34 -4.84 -5.19 9.60
C LEU A 34 -5.40 -4.57 10.90
N ASN A 35 -4.64 -3.64 11.49
CA ASN A 35 -5.04 -2.92 12.68
C ASN A 35 -5.93 -1.70 12.37
N ASP A 36 -6.33 -0.97 13.42
CA ASP A 36 -7.26 0.17 13.27
C ASP A 36 -6.67 1.36 12.51
N PHE A 37 -5.35 1.53 12.49
CA PHE A 37 -4.71 2.56 11.68
C PHE A 37 -4.98 2.32 10.19
N PHE A 38 -4.78 1.10 9.66
CA PHE A 38 -5.00 0.80 8.25
C PHE A 38 -6.47 0.83 7.85
N LYS A 39 -7.38 0.40 8.75
CA LYS A 39 -8.84 0.58 8.57
C LYS A 39 -9.22 2.06 8.54
N GLY A 40 -8.65 2.85 9.45
CA GLY A 40 -8.80 4.30 9.49
C GLY A 40 -8.28 4.98 8.22
N PHE A 41 -7.15 4.52 7.68
CA PHE A 41 -6.61 5.02 6.41
C PHE A 41 -7.55 4.72 5.23
N ALA A 42 -8.14 3.52 5.17
CA ALA A 42 -9.17 3.19 4.18
C ALA A 42 -10.42 4.09 4.33
N ASN A 43 -10.87 4.38 5.56
CA ASN A 43 -11.97 5.31 5.82
C ASN A 43 -11.64 6.74 5.34
N ARG A 44 -10.42 7.20 5.57
CA ARG A 44 -9.96 8.51 5.08
C ARG A 44 -9.98 8.57 3.54
N LEU A 45 -9.56 7.52 2.84
CA LEU A 45 -9.65 7.43 1.38
C LEU A 45 -11.12 7.44 0.92
N ALA A 46 -12.00 6.73 1.61
CA ALA A 46 -13.43 6.72 1.28
C ALA A 46 -14.07 8.10 1.48
N SER A 47 -13.68 8.86 2.51
CA SER A 47 -14.13 10.25 2.69
C SER A 47 -13.67 11.19 1.56
N GLN A 48 -12.65 10.79 0.80
CA GLN A 48 -12.16 11.50 -0.39
C GLN A 48 -12.74 10.94 -1.69
N GLY A 49 -13.71 10.02 -1.62
CA GLY A 49 -14.42 9.49 -2.77
C GLY A 49 -13.80 8.22 -3.39
N PHE A 50 -12.85 7.55 -2.75
CA PHE A 50 -12.31 6.27 -3.24
C PHE A 50 -13.00 5.07 -2.60
N LEU A 51 -13.31 4.05 -3.39
CA LEU A 51 -13.64 2.73 -2.87
C LEU A 51 -12.34 2.09 -2.35
N ALA A 52 -12.19 1.97 -1.04
CA ALA A 52 -10.96 1.53 -0.41
C ALA A 52 -11.10 0.13 0.20
N LEU A 53 -10.25 -0.80 -0.21
CA LEU A 53 -10.18 -2.16 0.34
C LEU A 53 -8.81 -2.36 0.99
N ALA A 54 -8.80 -2.66 2.29
CA ALA A 54 -7.61 -3.08 3.03
C ALA A 54 -7.69 -4.60 3.30
N PRO A 55 -7.05 -5.45 2.47
CA PRO A 55 -7.01 -6.88 2.70
C PRO A 55 -6.19 -7.22 3.95
N ASP A 56 -6.62 -8.27 4.64
CA ASP A 56 -5.91 -8.81 5.78
C ASP A 56 -4.86 -9.83 5.32
N LEU A 57 -3.62 -9.39 5.26
CA LEU A 57 -2.50 -10.20 4.79
C LEU A 57 -2.00 -11.21 5.83
N HIS A 58 -2.53 -11.16 7.06
CA HIS A 58 -2.11 -12.01 8.18
C HIS A 58 -3.25 -12.88 8.75
N ASP A 59 -4.33 -13.08 7.97
CA ASP A 59 -5.45 -13.97 8.31
C ASP A 59 -6.04 -13.70 9.72
N GLY A 60 -6.21 -12.42 10.10
CA GLY A 60 -6.85 -11.97 11.35
C GLY A 60 -5.85 -11.63 12.46
N ALA A 61 -4.58 -11.92 12.30
CA ALA A 61 -3.62 -11.69 13.36
C ALA A 61 -3.04 -10.26 13.32
N VAL A 62 -2.89 -9.66 14.51
CA VAL A 62 -2.35 -8.30 14.71
C VAL A 62 -1.26 -8.34 15.79
N ALA A 63 -0.15 -7.67 15.53
CA ALA A 63 0.95 -7.50 16.46
C ALA A 63 1.03 -6.05 16.98
N THR A 64 1.43 -5.89 18.24
CA THR A 64 1.60 -4.60 18.91
C THR A 64 3.06 -4.28 19.25
N SER A 65 3.95 -5.29 19.17
CA SER A 65 5.39 -5.15 19.37
C SER A 65 6.19 -5.59 18.13
N VAL A 66 7.43 -5.15 18.03
CA VAL A 66 8.35 -5.54 16.94
C VAL A 66 8.59 -7.06 16.94
N GLU A 67 8.79 -7.65 18.11
CA GLU A 67 9.01 -9.09 18.28
C GLU A 67 7.77 -9.87 17.81
N GLY A 68 6.58 -9.43 18.24
CA GLY A 68 5.30 -10.02 17.81
C GLY A 68 5.09 -9.91 16.31
N ALA A 69 5.47 -8.77 15.70
CA ALA A 69 5.36 -8.59 14.25
C ALA A 69 6.33 -9.49 13.47
N LYS A 70 7.56 -9.66 13.96
CA LYS A 70 8.53 -10.61 13.38
C LYS A 70 8.02 -12.04 13.43
N GLU A 71 7.48 -12.45 14.59
CA GLU A 71 6.89 -13.77 14.76
C GLU A 71 5.69 -13.97 13.83
N LEU A 72 4.78 -12.99 13.78
CA LEU A 72 3.61 -13.02 12.92
C LEU A 72 4.00 -13.16 11.45
N ARG A 73 4.95 -12.32 10.98
CA ARG A 73 5.44 -12.36 9.60
C ARG A 73 6.11 -13.71 9.26
N SER A 74 6.81 -14.34 10.20
CA SER A 74 7.46 -15.62 9.98
C SER A 74 6.49 -16.80 9.82
N LYS A 75 5.25 -16.67 10.28
CA LYS A 75 4.22 -17.73 10.23
C LYS A 75 3.40 -17.73 8.93
N ILE A 76 3.49 -16.68 8.12
CA ILE A 76 2.73 -16.60 6.87
C ILE A 76 3.66 -16.71 5.67
N ALA A 77 3.34 -17.62 4.76
CA ALA A 77 4.09 -17.79 3.52
C ALA A 77 3.81 -16.63 2.55
N ASP A 78 4.84 -16.20 1.81
CA ASP A 78 4.72 -15.16 0.78
C ASP A 78 3.68 -15.53 -0.29
N GLU A 79 3.56 -16.80 -0.63
CA GLU A 79 2.55 -17.26 -1.59
C GLU A 79 1.13 -16.99 -1.06
N ARG A 80 0.87 -17.16 0.26
CA ARG A 80 -0.43 -16.83 0.84
C ARG A 80 -0.72 -15.34 0.76
N ILE A 81 0.25 -14.48 1.08
CA ILE A 81 0.10 -13.03 0.95
C ILE A 81 -0.21 -12.66 -0.50
N LYS A 82 0.54 -13.22 -1.45
CA LYS A 82 0.31 -13.01 -2.89
C LYS A 82 -1.12 -13.39 -3.31
N GLN A 83 -1.61 -14.56 -2.88
CA GLN A 83 -2.98 -15.02 -3.15
C GLN A 83 -4.03 -14.03 -2.60
N ILE A 84 -3.83 -13.54 -1.38
CA ILE A 84 -4.71 -12.54 -0.76
C ILE A 84 -4.68 -11.22 -1.57
N VAL A 85 -3.49 -10.72 -1.91
CA VAL A 85 -3.33 -9.46 -2.66
C VAL A 85 -3.97 -9.56 -4.05
N LEU A 86 -3.77 -10.67 -4.76
CA LEU A 86 -4.38 -10.89 -6.08
C LEU A 86 -5.90 -11.02 -5.96
N GLY A 87 -6.41 -11.80 -5.01
CA GLY A 87 -7.84 -11.96 -4.78
C GLY A 87 -8.54 -10.67 -4.40
N ALA A 88 -7.92 -9.85 -3.52
CA ALA A 88 -8.41 -8.53 -3.16
C ALA A 88 -8.43 -7.57 -4.36
N THR A 89 -7.42 -7.67 -5.24
CA THR A 89 -7.37 -6.90 -6.49
C THR A 89 -8.54 -7.25 -7.40
N ASP A 90 -8.77 -8.53 -7.62
CA ASP A 90 -9.85 -9.01 -8.48
C ASP A 90 -11.23 -8.68 -7.86
N TYR A 91 -11.39 -8.77 -6.53
CA TYR A 91 -12.60 -8.37 -5.83
C TYR A 91 -12.90 -6.88 -6.01
N LEU A 92 -11.91 -6.01 -5.78
CA LEU A 92 -12.08 -4.57 -5.93
C LEU A 92 -12.42 -4.19 -7.39
N ARG A 93 -11.75 -4.81 -8.35
CA ARG A 93 -11.98 -4.60 -9.80
C ARG A 93 -13.37 -5.05 -10.27
N ALA A 94 -13.96 -6.02 -9.60
CA ALA A 94 -15.30 -6.51 -9.94
C ALA A 94 -16.43 -5.57 -9.50
N ASP A 95 -16.13 -4.54 -8.69
CA ASP A 95 -17.14 -3.55 -8.26
C ASP A 95 -17.59 -2.70 -9.46
N PRO A 96 -18.90 -2.68 -9.77
CA PRO A 96 -19.41 -1.94 -10.93
C PRO A 96 -19.17 -0.43 -10.87
N SER A 97 -19.05 0.14 -9.65
CA SER A 97 -18.89 1.59 -9.45
C SER A 97 -17.54 2.13 -9.92
N ILE A 98 -16.53 1.25 -10.09
CA ILE A 98 -15.21 1.60 -10.57
C ILE A 98 -14.83 0.85 -11.87
N SER A 99 -15.83 0.27 -12.55
CA SER A 99 -15.61 -0.50 -13.77
C SER A 99 -14.91 0.31 -14.85
N GLY A 100 -13.94 -0.32 -15.54
CA GLY A 100 -13.18 0.31 -16.63
C GLY A 100 -11.97 1.16 -16.17
N HIS A 101 -11.87 1.53 -14.88
CA HIS A 101 -10.76 2.33 -14.37
C HIS A 101 -9.63 1.45 -13.83
N LYS A 102 -8.38 1.91 -13.95
CA LYS A 102 -7.26 1.34 -13.19
C LYS A 102 -7.42 1.67 -11.70
N ILE A 103 -6.85 0.83 -10.84
CA ILE A 103 -6.87 1.06 -9.39
C ILE A 103 -5.55 1.64 -8.90
N GLY A 104 -5.63 2.32 -7.75
CA GLY A 104 -4.47 2.68 -6.95
C GLY A 104 -4.13 1.59 -5.93
N VAL A 105 -2.87 1.58 -5.51
CA VAL A 105 -2.39 0.74 -4.40
C VAL A 105 -1.60 1.62 -3.47
N VAL A 106 -1.91 1.59 -2.18
CA VAL A 106 -1.15 2.27 -1.12
C VAL A 106 -0.57 1.22 -0.20
N GLY A 107 0.75 1.14 -0.09
CA GLY A 107 1.43 0.13 0.72
C GLY A 107 2.35 0.72 1.78
N PHE A 108 2.41 0.06 2.93
CA PHE A 108 3.19 0.48 4.07
C PHE A 108 4.24 -0.58 4.43
N SER A 109 5.53 -0.23 4.44
CA SER A 109 6.64 -1.14 4.80
C SER A 109 6.55 -2.47 4.03
N MET A 110 6.29 -3.60 4.66
CA MET A 110 6.02 -4.88 4.00
C MET A 110 4.98 -4.74 2.87
N GLY A 111 3.89 -4.02 3.10
CA GLY A 111 2.85 -3.76 2.10
C GLY A 111 3.35 -2.93 0.91
N ALA A 112 4.40 -2.13 1.08
CA ALA A 112 5.03 -1.40 -0.02
C ALA A 112 5.70 -2.37 -1.01
N ALA A 113 6.44 -3.38 -0.52
CA ALA A 113 7.03 -4.40 -1.38
C ALA A 113 5.96 -5.15 -2.21
N TRP A 114 4.84 -5.49 -1.58
CA TRP A 114 3.71 -6.11 -2.27
C TRP A 114 3.02 -5.18 -3.26
N SER A 115 3.00 -3.88 -3.01
CA SER A 115 2.46 -2.88 -3.95
C SER A 115 3.30 -2.78 -5.22
N PHE A 116 4.63 -2.76 -5.07
CA PHE A 116 5.55 -2.82 -6.20
C PHE A 116 5.37 -4.09 -7.01
N LEU A 117 5.35 -5.25 -6.34
CA LEU A 117 5.17 -6.54 -7.01
C LEU A 117 3.83 -6.62 -7.74
N LEU A 118 2.73 -6.18 -7.11
CA LEU A 118 1.40 -6.18 -7.72
C LEU A 118 1.36 -5.38 -9.02
N SER A 119 2.05 -4.24 -9.10
CA SER A 119 2.11 -3.42 -10.31
C SER A 119 2.74 -4.12 -11.51
N THR A 120 3.62 -5.11 -11.27
CA THR A 120 4.23 -5.92 -12.33
C THR A 120 3.43 -7.18 -12.66
N LEU A 121 2.67 -7.71 -11.69
CA LEU A 121 1.80 -8.89 -11.86
C LEU A 121 0.47 -8.54 -12.53
N LYS A 122 -0.05 -7.34 -12.30
CA LYS A 122 -1.34 -6.85 -12.82
C LYS A 122 -1.18 -5.49 -13.52
N PRO A 123 -0.32 -5.36 -14.55
CA PRO A 123 0.03 -4.06 -15.15
C PRO A 123 -1.17 -3.35 -15.79
N GLU A 124 -2.14 -4.09 -16.33
CA GLU A 124 -3.36 -3.52 -16.91
C GLU A 124 -4.35 -3.03 -15.84
N THR A 125 -4.18 -3.47 -14.59
CA THR A 125 -5.09 -3.15 -13.48
C THR A 125 -4.58 -2.01 -12.63
N VAL A 126 -3.28 -2.01 -12.31
CA VAL A 126 -2.68 -1.03 -11.41
C VAL A 126 -2.19 0.19 -12.19
N GLY A 127 -2.73 1.37 -11.88
CA GLY A 127 -2.36 2.64 -12.51
C GLY A 127 -1.49 3.53 -11.64
N ALA A 128 -1.64 3.44 -10.33
CA ALA A 128 -0.95 4.27 -9.36
C ALA A 128 -0.46 3.43 -8.17
N VAL A 129 0.79 3.62 -7.77
CA VAL A 129 1.38 2.98 -6.59
C VAL A 129 1.92 4.07 -5.67
N VAL A 130 1.42 4.10 -4.44
CA VAL A 130 1.93 4.95 -3.36
C VAL A 130 2.55 4.06 -2.30
N VAL A 131 3.77 4.38 -1.88
CA VAL A 131 4.46 3.59 -0.86
C VAL A 131 4.94 4.48 0.28
N PHE A 132 4.85 3.95 1.48
CA PHE A 132 5.37 4.53 2.70
C PHE A 132 6.49 3.65 3.24
N TYR A 133 7.67 4.20 3.39
CA TYR A 133 8.85 3.60 4.03
C TYR A 133 9.06 2.12 3.69
N GLY A 134 9.07 1.78 2.41
CA GLY A 134 9.43 0.46 1.93
C GLY A 134 9.90 0.51 0.48
N SER A 135 10.84 -0.34 0.12
CA SER A 135 11.40 -0.46 -1.21
C SER A 135 11.38 -1.91 -1.69
N TYR A 136 11.50 -2.10 -2.98
CA TYR A 136 11.65 -3.43 -3.58
C TYR A 136 12.24 -3.28 -4.98
N PRO A 137 13.57 -3.40 -5.15
CA PRO A 137 14.26 -3.12 -6.42
C PRO A 137 14.13 -4.27 -7.43
N ILE A 138 12.90 -4.57 -7.85
CA ILE A 138 12.56 -5.61 -8.85
C ILE A 138 12.68 -5.09 -10.28
N ASP A 139 12.35 -5.91 -11.26
CA ASP A 139 12.18 -5.50 -12.67
C ASP A 139 10.79 -4.88 -12.87
N PHE A 140 10.75 -3.59 -13.24
CA PHE A 140 9.53 -2.84 -13.52
C PHE A 140 9.16 -2.77 -15.00
N SER A 141 9.86 -3.49 -15.88
CA SER A 141 9.64 -3.42 -17.34
C SER A 141 8.20 -3.72 -17.76
N LYS A 142 7.53 -4.61 -17.03
CA LYS A 142 6.13 -4.97 -17.27
C LYS A 142 5.12 -4.00 -16.65
N SER A 143 5.52 -3.18 -15.68
CA SER A 143 4.58 -2.26 -15.04
C SER A 143 4.13 -1.14 -15.98
N GLN A 144 2.90 -0.68 -15.79
CA GLN A 144 2.34 0.50 -16.44
C GLN A 144 1.94 1.59 -15.43
N ALA A 145 2.28 1.39 -14.15
CA ALA A 145 1.91 2.31 -13.08
C ALA A 145 2.84 3.53 -13.01
N SER A 146 2.32 4.62 -12.44
CA SER A 146 3.11 5.73 -11.89
C SER A 146 3.36 5.48 -10.40
N TYR A 147 4.44 6.05 -9.84
CA TYR A 147 4.89 5.75 -8.49
C TYR A 147 5.13 7.01 -7.66
N LEU A 148 4.66 6.99 -6.42
CA LEU A 148 4.92 7.99 -5.39
C LEU A 148 5.47 7.29 -4.14
N GLY A 149 6.56 7.82 -3.56
CA GLY A 149 7.14 7.26 -2.34
C GLY A 149 7.33 8.30 -1.25
N HIS A 150 7.14 7.88 0.00
CA HIS A 150 7.28 8.68 1.21
C HIS A 150 8.26 8.02 2.17
N TYR A 151 9.42 8.65 2.43
CA TYR A 151 10.55 8.04 3.12
C TYR A 151 11.12 8.93 4.23
N ALA A 152 11.64 8.30 5.27
CA ALA A 152 12.47 8.92 6.29
C ALA A 152 13.94 8.81 5.88
N PRO A 153 14.73 9.91 5.83
CA PRO A 153 16.13 9.83 5.38
C PRO A 153 17.05 9.00 6.27
N GLY A 154 16.73 8.90 7.57
CA GLY A 154 17.49 8.13 8.57
C GLY A 154 16.74 6.89 9.03
N ASP A 155 16.05 6.21 8.12
CA ASP A 155 15.28 5.01 8.42
C ASP A 155 16.21 3.83 8.78
N GLU A 156 16.02 3.25 9.97
CA GLU A 156 16.81 2.11 10.45
C GLU A 156 16.36 0.77 9.86
N TRP A 157 15.15 0.73 9.28
CA TRP A 157 14.54 -0.48 8.72
C TRP A 157 14.60 -0.53 7.19
N GLU A 158 14.69 0.64 6.57
CA GLU A 158 14.66 0.79 5.12
C GLU A 158 15.91 1.55 4.63
N PRO A 159 16.97 0.84 4.23
CA PRO A 159 18.21 1.46 3.80
C PRO A 159 18.01 2.41 2.62
N LEU A 160 18.56 3.62 2.70
CA LEU A 160 18.44 4.63 1.64
C LEU A 160 18.97 4.11 0.29
N ALA A 161 19.98 3.22 0.31
CA ALA A 161 20.52 2.60 -0.90
C ALA A 161 19.46 1.77 -1.64
N ASP A 162 18.64 1.00 -0.92
CA ASP A 162 17.59 0.16 -1.51
C ASP A 162 16.42 1.02 -2.05
N VAL A 163 16.11 2.12 -1.34
CA VAL A 163 15.13 3.13 -1.81
C VAL A 163 15.60 3.74 -3.14
N ARG A 164 16.87 4.15 -3.21
CA ARG A 164 17.45 4.73 -4.44
C ARG A 164 17.52 3.72 -5.58
N ALA A 165 17.93 2.48 -5.29
CA ALA A 165 17.97 1.41 -6.29
C ALA A 165 16.56 1.13 -6.86
N THR A 166 15.53 1.17 -6.00
CA THR A 166 14.13 1.02 -6.43
C THR A 166 13.70 2.18 -7.34
N GLU A 167 13.99 3.43 -6.94
CA GLU A 167 13.69 4.62 -7.76
C GLU A 167 14.36 4.56 -9.13
N GLU A 168 15.65 4.18 -9.18
CA GLU A 168 16.42 4.05 -10.42
C GLU A 168 15.85 2.98 -11.34
N LYS A 169 15.47 1.83 -10.82
CA LYS A 169 14.86 0.75 -11.61
C LYS A 169 13.50 1.16 -12.19
N ILE A 170 12.67 1.87 -11.43
CA ILE A 170 11.39 2.41 -11.91
C ILE A 170 11.62 3.41 -13.04
N ARG A 171 12.56 4.35 -12.83
CA ARG A 171 12.92 5.36 -13.84
C ARG A 171 13.54 4.72 -15.08
N GLY A 172 14.43 3.74 -14.90
CA GLY A 172 15.04 2.96 -15.97
C GLY A 172 14.05 2.17 -16.82
N ALA A 173 12.92 1.76 -16.23
CA ALA A 173 11.80 1.14 -16.93
C ALA A 173 10.90 2.15 -17.68
N GLY A 174 11.25 3.45 -17.67
CA GLY A 174 10.47 4.51 -18.29
C GLY A 174 9.16 4.86 -17.57
N ARG A 175 9.08 4.54 -16.27
CA ARG A 175 7.88 4.85 -15.46
C ARG A 175 8.08 6.16 -14.71
N GLU A 176 6.96 6.87 -14.53
CA GLU A 176 6.95 8.09 -13.71
C GLU A 176 7.15 7.71 -12.24
N VAL A 177 8.07 8.40 -11.56
CA VAL A 177 8.39 8.17 -10.16
C VAL A 177 8.75 9.46 -9.45
N ALA A 178 8.20 9.66 -8.26
CA ALA A 178 8.52 10.77 -7.37
C ALA A 178 8.67 10.25 -5.93
N PHE A 179 9.87 10.29 -5.37
CA PHE A 179 10.16 9.90 -4.00
C PHE A 179 10.43 11.14 -3.15
N HIS A 180 9.69 11.28 -2.06
CA HIS A 180 9.80 12.39 -1.12
C HIS A 180 10.43 11.91 0.19
N PHE A 181 11.38 12.69 0.67
CA PHE A 181 12.06 12.44 1.94
C PHE A 181 11.62 13.48 2.96
N TYR A 182 11.35 13.04 4.19
CA TYR A 182 10.85 13.85 5.30
C TYR A 182 11.92 13.94 6.39
N PRO A 183 12.74 15.01 6.45
CA PRO A 183 13.79 15.15 7.43
C PRO A 183 13.25 15.09 8.87
N GLY A 184 14.00 14.46 9.77
CA GLY A 184 13.61 14.34 11.19
C GLY A 184 12.52 13.31 11.47
N THR A 185 12.12 12.51 10.47
CA THR A 185 11.17 11.41 10.67
C THR A 185 11.89 10.06 10.79
N LYS A 186 11.13 9.05 11.23
CA LYS A 186 11.55 7.66 11.37
C LYS A 186 10.66 6.75 10.53
N HIS A 187 11.01 5.48 10.45
CA HIS A 187 10.08 4.45 9.97
C HIS A 187 8.75 4.58 10.72
N TRP A 188 7.62 4.30 10.09
CA TRP A 188 6.24 4.43 10.63
C TRP A 188 5.78 5.86 10.95
N PHE A 189 6.43 6.90 10.43
CA PHE A 189 6.15 8.32 10.78
C PHE A 189 4.71 8.79 10.48
N VAL A 190 3.93 8.02 9.72
CA VAL A 190 2.51 8.34 9.44
C VAL A 190 1.53 7.56 10.33
N GLU A 191 2.00 6.58 11.10
CA GLU A 191 1.18 5.69 11.90
C GLU A 191 0.88 6.31 13.28
N GLU A 192 -0.33 6.88 13.45
CA GLU A 192 -0.76 7.60 14.67
C GLU A 192 -0.78 6.72 15.92
N ASN A 193 -0.90 5.40 15.76
CA ASN A 193 -0.83 4.41 16.82
C ASN A 193 0.61 4.09 17.28
N ARG A 194 1.60 4.81 16.73
CA ARG A 194 3.03 4.72 17.08
C ARG A 194 3.58 6.08 17.51
N PRO A 195 3.27 6.52 18.73
CA PRO A 195 3.51 7.90 19.17
C PRO A 195 4.99 8.31 19.21
N VAL A 196 5.92 7.34 19.26
CA VAL A 196 7.37 7.59 19.25
C VAL A 196 7.88 7.92 17.85
N GLU A 197 7.30 7.33 16.83
CA GLU A 197 7.69 7.48 15.43
C GLU A 197 6.80 8.47 14.67
N TYR A 198 5.55 8.64 15.11
CA TYR A 198 4.56 9.49 14.44
C TYR A 198 5.00 10.94 14.38
N ASN A 199 4.96 11.50 13.17
CA ASN A 199 5.19 12.92 12.93
C ASN A 199 3.98 13.52 12.21
N ARG A 200 3.20 14.32 12.92
CA ARG A 200 1.94 14.89 12.42
C ARG A 200 2.12 15.74 11.16
N GLU A 201 3.15 16.59 11.13
CA GLU A 201 3.37 17.50 10.01
C GLU A 201 3.76 16.72 8.75
N ALA A 202 4.73 15.82 8.86
CA ALA A 202 5.15 14.95 7.77
C ALA A 202 4.01 14.04 7.28
N SER A 203 3.22 13.48 8.21
CA SER A 203 2.05 12.65 7.90
C SER A 203 1.01 13.43 7.10
N ASN A 204 0.68 14.66 7.51
CA ASN A 204 -0.28 15.51 6.80
C ASN A 204 0.21 15.89 5.40
N LEU A 205 1.50 16.22 5.27
CA LEU A 205 2.09 16.55 3.97
C LEU A 205 2.13 15.32 3.04
N ALA A 206 2.50 14.15 3.58
CA ALA A 206 2.49 12.89 2.81
C ALA A 206 1.07 12.51 2.38
N TRP A 207 0.08 12.66 3.26
CA TRP A 207 -1.33 12.46 2.91
C TRP A 207 -1.81 13.37 1.78
N LYS A 208 -1.50 14.67 1.85
CA LYS A 208 -1.85 15.63 0.80
C LYS A 208 -1.27 15.20 -0.56
N ARG A 209 0.04 14.89 -0.61
CA ARG A 209 0.72 14.42 -1.82
C ARG A 209 0.12 13.12 -2.36
N THR A 210 -0.22 12.19 -1.46
CA THR A 210 -0.90 10.93 -1.81
C THR A 210 -2.22 11.20 -2.53
N LEU A 211 -3.07 12.08 -1.99
CA LEU A 211 -4.36 12.40 -2.60
C LEU A 211 -4.19 13.09 -3.96
N GLU A 212 -3.33 14.09 -4.06
CA GLU A 212 -3.05 14.79 -5.31
C GLU A 212 -2.56 13.82 -6.39
N PHE A 213 -1.71 12.87 -6.01
CA PHE A 213 -1.19 11.85 -6.92
C PHE A 213 -2.30 10.88 -7.37
N LEU A 214 -3.06 10.29 -6.44
CA LEU A 214 -4.15 9.38 -6.77
C LEU A 214 -5.19 10.07 -7.66
N ASP A 215 -5.54 11.33 -7.37
CA ASP A 215 -6.46 12.13 -8.18
C ASP A 215 -5.96 12.35 -9.60
N SER A 216 -4.66 12.53 -9.78
CA SER A 216 -4.07 12.75 -11.10
C SER A 216 -3.98 11.47 -11.95
N LYS A 217 -3.99 10.29 -11.32
CA LYS A 217 -3.72 9.00 -12.00
C LYS A 217 -4.93 8.09 -12.15
N LEU A 218 -6.01 8.30 -11.38
CA LEU A 218 -7.17 7.42 -11.34
C LEU A 218 -8.47 8.06 -11.89
N ARG A 219 -8.35 9.14 -12.63
CA ARG A 219 -9.47 9.78 -13.32
C ARG A 219 -9.70 9.17 -14.69
#